data_30705e4a6604503f279947ceab54d055
#
_entry.id   30705e4a6604503f279947ceab54d055
#
_cell.length_a   1.000
_cell.length_b   1.000
_cell.length_c   1.000
_cell.angle_alpha   90.00
_cell.angle_beta   90.00
_cell.angle_gamma   90.00
#
_symmetry.space_group_name_H-M   'P 1'
#
loop_
_entity.id
_entity.type
_entity.pdbx_description
1 polymer ?
#
loop_
_entity_poly.entity_id
_entity_poly.type
_entity_poly.pdbx_seq_one_letter_code
_entity_poly.pdbx_strand_id
1 'polypeptide(L)'
;KAIRRQRQMCIRDSLYASQLEPWSRFLTGIQGQAPSPYWDPMQFMIDECHKRGMEFHAWINPYRTKTNQNNDLAANHVYNIHPEWFVTYGNQLYFDPALPESRKHICMVITDIVSRYDVDAIHMDDYFYPYPISGKDFPDDASFARYGGGFSNKADWRRSNVNILIKKIHETIREIKPWVKFGISPFGIYRNESSDPLGSKTNGLQNYDDLYADVLLWARQGWVDYNIPQIYWEVGHPRADYETLVKWWAKNTENRPLFIGQSVMNTVQHADPDNSSINQLPRKMALQRAYQTIGGSCQWPASAVIENAGKYRDALVQEYHKYPALVPVFDFMDNKAPDKVRKVKKVWTADGYLLFWTAPKAEDEMDKAVQYVVYRFDNKEDVDLEDPSHIVAVTRNNFYKMPYENGKTKYRYVVTALDRLHNESKSVSKKVKL
;
A
#
# COMPACT_ATOMS: atom_id res chain seq x y z
N LYS A 1 13.67 6.66 -1.35
CA LYS A 1 12.24 7.04 -1.37
C LYS A 1 11.51 6.19 -0.33
N ALA A 2 10.96 6.81 0.71
CA ALA A 2 10.19 6.11 1.74
C ALA A 2 8.71 6.28 1.44
N ILE A 3 8.01 5.18 1.24
CA ILE A 3 6.56 5.22 1.18
C ILE A 3 6.05 4.98 2.59
N ARG A 4 5.49 6.03 3.19
CA ARG A 4 4.78 5.92 4.45
C ARG A 4 3.36 5.48 4.11
N ARG A 5 3.07 4.19 4.30
CA ARG A 5 1.74 3.61 4.10
C ARG A 5 1.23 3.07 5.40
N GLN A 6 0.03 3.44 5.75
CA GLN A 6 -0.70 2.81 6.84
C GLN A 6 -1.69 1.80 6.25
N ARG A 7 -1.73 0.59 6.81
CA ARG A 7 -2.60 -0.49 6.39
C ARG A 7 -3.62 -0.77 7.49
N GLN A 8 -4.85 -0.96 7.08
CA GLN A 8 -5.93 -1.41 7.94
C GLN A 8 -6.41 -2.77 7.45
N MET A 9 -6.47 -3.75 8.34
CA MET A 9 -6.92 -5.10 8.00
C MET A 9 -8.42 -5.24 8.31
N CYS A 10 -9.21 -5.54 7.30
CA CYS A 10 -10.61 -5.96 7.45
C CYS A 10 -10.71 -7.46 7.19
N ILE A 11 -11.03 -8.25 8.22
CA ILE A 11 -11.31 -9.68 8.12
C ILE A 11 -12.83 -9.84 8.20
N ARG A 12 -13.55 -9.59 7.10
CA ARG A 12 -15.02 -9.68 7.03
C ARG A 12 -15.75 -9.11 8.24
N ASP A 13 -15.17 -8.07 8.77
CA ASP A 13 -15.72 -7.13 9.70
C ASP A 13 -15.06 -5.77 9.42
N SER A 14 -15.74 -4.68 9.70
CA SER A 14 -15.29 -3.36 9.27
C SER A 14 -14.73 -2.54 10.42
N LEU A 15 -13.74 -1.72 10.13
CA LEU A 15 -13.24 -0.68 11.01
C LEU A 15 -13.86 0.70 10.66
N TYR A 16 -15.06 0.67 10.08
CA TYR A 16 -15.87 1.84 9.73
C TYR A 16 -17.37 1.45 9.74
N ALA A 17 -18.27 2.42 9.72
CA ALA A 17 -19.71 2.18 9.68
C ALA A 17 -20.16 1.66 8.32
N SER A 18 -20.05 0.34 8.09
CA SER A 18 -20.54 -0.34 6.89
C SER A 18 -21.97 -0.82 7.06
N GLN A 19 -22.74 -0.80 5.96
CA GLN A 19 -24.05 -1.47 5.87
C GLN A 19 -23.93 -2.90 5.36
N LEU A 20 -22.75 -3.30 4.87
CA LEU A 20 -22.47 -4.60 4.25
C LEU A 20 -21.80 -5.58 5.23
N GLU A 21 -20.96 -5.04 6.12
CA GLU A 21 -20.14 -5.82 7.04
C GLU A 21 -20.33 -5.32 8.47
N PRO A 22 -20.38 -6.21 9.49
CA PRO A 22 -20.51 -5.79 10.88
C PRO A 22 -19.25 -5.08 11.38
N TRP A 23 -19.40 -4.29 12.44
CA TRP A 23 -18.26 -3.70 13.15
C TRP A 23 -17.28 -4.76 13.65
N SER A 24 -16.00 -4.48 13.52
CA SER A 24 -14.94 -5.38 13.96
C SER A 24 -14.88 -5.53 15.46
N ARG A 25 -14.76 -6.78 15.94
CA ARG A 25 -14.52 -7.08 17.36
C ARG A 25 -13.21 -6.48 17.90
N PHE A 26 -12.26 -6.16 17.04
CA PHE A 26 -11.00 -5.52 17.46
C PHE A 26 -11.19 -4.09 17.99
N LEU A 27 -12.34 -3.46 17.75
CA LEU A 27 -12.65 -2.14 18.28
C LEU A 27 -13.24 -2.18 19.69
N THR A 28 -14.10 -3.17 19.98
CA THR A 28 -14.91 -3.19 21.21
C THR A 28 -14.82 -4.53 21.96
N GLY A 29 -14.21 -5.55 21.38
CA GLY A 29 -14.23 -6.93 21.84
C GLY A 29 -15.39 -7.76 21.29
N ILE A 30 -16.44 -7.11 20.75
CA ILE A 30 -17.67 -7.75 20.27
C ILE A 30 -17.90 -7.36 18.80
N GLN A 31 -18.02 -8.37 17.90
CA GLN A 31 -18.34 -8.13 16.51
C GLN A 31 -19.77 -7.58 16.37
N GLY A 32 -19.95 -6.57 15.50
CA GLY A 32 -21.22 -5.90 15.29
C GLY A 32 -21.51 -4.73 16.23
N GLN A 33 -20.69 -4.54 17.28
CA GLN A 33 -20.84 -3.43 18.22
C GLN A 33 -20.01 -2.23 17.75
N ALA A 34 -20.69 -1.09 17.52
CA ALA A 34 -20.04 0.18 17.23
C ALA A 34 -19.24 0.70 18.45
N PRO A 35 -18.15 1.45 18.23
CA PRO A 35 -17.42 2.08 19.34
C PRO A 35 -18.30 3.09 20.10
N SER A 36 -18.10 3.18 21.42
CA SER A 36 -18.80 4.13 22.28
C SER A 36 -17.79 4.86 23.19
N PRO A 37 -17.67 6.21 23.12
CA PRO A 37 -18.42 7.09 22.22
C PRO A 37 -18.16 6.77 20.74
N TYR A 38 -19.15 7.07 19.89
CA TYR A 38 -19.05 6.81 18.46
C TYR A 38 -17.94 7.63 17.81
N TRP A 39 -17.12 6.98 17.01
CA TRP A 39 -16.15 7.60 16.11
C TRP A 39 -15.91 6.69 14.90
N ASP A 40 -15.41 7.25 13.80
CA ASP A 40 -15.07 6.50 12.60
C ASP A 40 -13.55 6.30 12.53
N PRO A 41 -13.04 5.08 12.83
CA PRO A 41 -11.60 4.78 12.79
C PRO A 41 -10.97 4.99 11.43
N MET A 42 -11.68 4.64 10.35
CA MET A 42 -11.13 4.77 9.00
C MET A 42 -11.00 6.25 8.61
N GLN A 43 -12.04 7.06 8.84
CA GLN A 43 -11.97 8.50 8.59
C GLN A 43 -10.86 9.16 9.41
N PHE A 44 -10.76 8.82 10.70
CA PHE A 44 -9.69 9.32 11.56
C PHE A 44 -8.30 9.01 11.01
N MET A 45 -8.07 7.76 10.55
CA MET A 45 -6.77 7.35 10.00
C MET A 45 -6.46 8.04 8.68
N ILE A 46 -7.43 8.23 7.81
CA ILE A 46 -7.29 9.00 6.57
C ILE A 46 -6.86 10.43 6.88
N ASP A 47 -7.59 11.10 7.77
CA ASP A 47 -7.31 12.49 8.15
C ASP A 47 -5.90 12.64 8.75
N GLU A 48 -5.51 11.72 9.64
CA GLU A 48 -4.20 11.76 10.28
C GLU A 48 -3.04 11.41 9.32
N CYS A 49 -3.28 10.55 8.33
CA CYS A 49 -2.33 10.31 7.24
C CYS A 49 -2.17 11.57 6.37
N HIS A 50 -3.27 12.12 5.91
CA HIS A 50 -3.29 13.27 5.03
C HIS A 50 -2.70 14.53 5.65
N LYS A 51 -2.94 14.78 6.95
CA LYS A 51 -2.29 15.87 7.71
C LYS A 51 -0.76 15.77 7.70
N ARG A 52 -0.21 14.57 7.56
CA ARG A 52 1.24 14.30 7.56
C ARG A 52 1.83 14.12 6.18
N GLY A 53 1.07 14.40 5.12
CA GLY A 53 1.48 14.19 3.75
C GLY A 53 1.66 12.70 3.38
N MET A 54 0.95 11.81 4.08
CA MET A 54 0.98 10.35 3.84
C MET A 54 -0.28 9.92 3.11
N GLU A 55 -0.16 8.91 2.27
CA GLU A 55 -1.30 8.20 1.71
C GLU A 55 -1.90 7.21 2.71
N PHE A 56 -3.21 6.99 2.61
CA PHE A 56 -3.92 5.93 3.30
C PHE A 56 -4.37 4.86 2.33
N HIS A 57 -3.87 3.63 2.51
CA HIS A 57 -4.25 2.46 1.71
C HIS A 57 -5.16 1.55 2.53
N ALA A 58 -6.42 1.39 2.13
CA ALA A 58 -7.34 0.47 2.78
C ALA A 58 -6.98 -0.97 2.42
N TRP A 59 -6.53 -1.74 3.42
CA TRP A 59 -6.17 -3.14 3.23
C TRP A 59 -7.38 -4.05 3.45
N ILE A 60 -7.69 -4.87 2.46
CA ILE A 60 -8.81 -5.80 2.43
C ILE A 60 -8.28 -7.22 2.25
N ASN A 61 -8.83 -8.17 3.01
CA ASN A 61 -8.69 -9.60 2.75
C ASN A 61 -9.95 -10.09 2.03
N PRO A 62 -9.87 -10.53 0.76
CA PRO A 62 -11.07 -10.76 -0.05
C PRO A 62 -11.85 -12.01 0.33
N TYR A 63 -11.19 -13.09 0.74
CA TYR A 63 -11.85 -14.39 0.85
C TYR A 63 -11.97 -14.92 2.27
N ARG A 64 -10.98 -14.65 3.15
CA ARG A 64 -10.99 -15.21 4.50
C ARG A 64 -11.99 -14.48 5.40
N THR A 65 -12.95 -15.23 5.94
CA THR A 65 -14.07 -14.72 6.74
C THR A 65 -13.86 -14.92 8.23
N LYS A 66 -13.36 -16.09 8.62
CA LYS A 66 -13.04 -16.43 10.01
C LYS A 66 -11.61 -16.97 10.10
N THR A 67 -10.89 -16.50 11.08
CA THR A 67 -9.56 -17.04 11.42
C THR A 67 -9.63 -18.22 12.38
N ASN A 68 -10.76 -18.38 13.07
CA ASN A 68 -11.03 -19.47 13.99
C ASN A 68 -12.53 -19.77 14.02
N GLN A 69 -12.92 -21.04 13.90
CA GLN A 69 -14.32 -21.48 13.93
C GLN A 69 -15.03 -21.12 15.25
N ASN A 70 -14.30 -21.04 16.36
CA ASN A 70 -14.85 -20.74 17.68
C ASN A 70 -15.25 -19.27 17.87
N ASN A 71 -14.98 -18.39 16.89
CA ASN A 71 -15.40 -17.02 16.96
C ASN A 71 -16.88 -16.89 16.56
N ASP A 72 -17.70 -16.35 17.46
CA ASP A 72 -19.08 -16.00 17.14
C ASP A 72 -19.13 -14.89 16.09
N LEU A 73 -20.07 -15.01 15.16
CA LEU A 73 -20.34 -14.00 14.15
C LEU A 73 -21.59 -13.21 14.54
N ALA A 74 -21.57 -11.90 14.30
CA ALA A 74 -22.73 -11.04 14.50
C ALA A 74 -23.92 -11.52 13.64
N ALA A 75 -25.15 -11.32 14.13
CA ALA A 75 -26.35 -11.80 13.44
C ALA A 75 -26.47 -11.30 11.98
N ASN A 76 -26.01 -10.06 11.73
CA ASN A 76 -26.01 -9.44 10.41
C ASN A 76 -24.75 -9.78 9.56
N HIS A 77 -23.90 -10.71 10.01
CA HIS A 77 -22.75 -11.13 9.22
C HIS A 77 -23.21 -11.89 7.96
N VAL A 78 -22.60 -11.60 6.82
CA VAL A 78 -22.97 -12.18 5.53
C VAL A 78 -23.01 -13.72 5.52
N TYR A 79 -22.19 -14.38 6.31
CA TYR A 79 -22.25 -15.85 6.48
C TYR A 79 -23.59 -16.33 7.08
N ASN A 80 -24.16 -15.58 8.03
CA ASN A 80 -25.43 -15.96 8.65
C ASN A 80 -26.62 -15.74 7.71
N ILE A 81 -26.44 -14.90 6.67
CA ILE A 81 -27.44 -14.58 5.66
C ILE A 81 -27.31 -15.53 4.46
N HIS A 82 -26.09 -15.81 4.03
CA HIS A 82 -25.73 -16.59 2.84
C HIS A 82 -24.65 -17.64 3.14
N PRO A 83 -24.92 -18.65 3.97
CA PRO A 83 -23.95 -19.68 4.32
C PRO A 83 -23.49 -20.49 3.09
N GLU A 84 -24.31 -20.58 2.04
CA GLU A 84 -24.01 -21.26 0.78
C GLU A 84 -22.89 -20.60 -0.05
N TRP A 85 -22.49 -19.39 0.30
CA TRP A 85 -21.36 -18.70 -0.37
C TRP A 85 -20.00 -19.09 0.19
N PHE A 86 -19.98 -19.95 1.22
CA PHE A 86 -18.78 -20.20 2.00
C PHE A 86 -18.37 -21.65 2.02
N VAL A 87 -17.07 -21.85 2.17
CA VAL A 87 -16.45 -23.16 2.38
C VAL A 87 -15.57 -23.15 3.63
N THR A 88 -15.53 -24.28 4.34
CA THR A 88 -14.64 -24.47 5.48
C THR A 88 -13.39 -25.19 5.03
N TYR A 89 -12.21 -24.61 5.30
CA TYR A 89 -10.92 -25.24 5.04
C TYR A 89 -10.03 -25.17 6.28
N GLY A 90 -9.65 -26.35 6.79
CA GLY A 90 -9.05 -26.44 8.12
C GLY A 90 -10.02 -26.00 9.21
N ASN A 91 -9.60 -25.02 10.01
CA ASN A 91 -10.43 -24.39 11.06
C ASN A 91 -10.88 -22.97 10.67
N GLN A 92 -10.80 -22.61 9.41
CA GLN A 92 -11.12 -21.28 8.90
C GLN A 92 -12.29 -21.34 7.92
N LEU A 93 -12.96 -20.20 7.77
CA LEU A 93 -14.09 -20.01 6.85
C LEU A 93 -13.69 -19.04 5.74
N TYR A 94 -14.01 -19.41 4.51
CA TYR A 94 -13.67 -18.63 3.31
C TYR A 94 -14.89 -18.46 2.43
N PHE A 95 -15.00 -17.35 1.73
CA PHE A 95 -15.83 -17.28 0.53
C PHE A 95 -15.33 -18.31 -0.48
N ASP A 96 -16.26 -18.94 -1.18
CA ASP A 96 -15.90 -19.71 -2.37
C ASP A 96 -15.52 -18.74 -3.50
N PRO A 97 -14.26 -18.75 -3.98
CA PRO A 97 -13.80 -17.82 -5.01
C PRO A 97 -14.49 -18.02 -6.37
N ALA A 98 -15.09 -19.18 -6.59
CA ALA A 98 -15.78 -19.52 -7.84
C ALA A 98 -17.15 -18.86 -7.97
N LEU A 99 -17.77 -18.48 -6.84
CA LEU A 99 -19.14 -17.96 -6.88
C LEU A 99 -19.20 -16.50 -7.37
N PRO A 100 -20.04 -16.22 -8.38
CA PRO A 100 -20.29 -14.84 -8.82
C PRO A 100 -20.80 -13.93 -7.71
N GLU A 101 -21.60 -14.47 -6.78
CA GLU A 101 -22.17 -13.78 -5.63
C GLU A 101 -21.08 -13.33 -4.65
N SER A 102 -20.11 -14.19 -4.35
CA SER A 102 -18.93 -13.86 -3.52
C SER A 102 -18.14 -12.69 -4.13
N ARG A 103 -17.85 -12.77 -5.43
CA ARG A 103 -17.16 -11.69 -6.16
C ARG A 103 -17.93 -10.39 -6.17
N LYS A 104 -19.27 -10.46 -6.38
CA LYS A 104 -20.14 -9.29 -6.35
C LYS A 104 -20.13 -8.62 -4.98
N HIS A 105 -20.25 -9.39 -3.90
CA HIS A 105 -20.22 -8.86 -2.53
C HIS A 105 -18.88 -8.16 -2.22
N ILE A 106 -17.76 -8.75 -2.62
CA ILE A 106 -16.44 -8.13 -2.46
C ILE A 106 -16.36 -6.78 -3.19
N CYS A 107 -16.83 -6.73 -4.44
CA CYS A 107 -16.88 -5.47 -5.20
C CYS A 107 -17.82 -4.44 -4.54
N MET A 108 -18.94 -4.84 -3.96
CA MET A 108 -19.84 -3.93 -3.22
C MET A 108 -19.13 -3.31 -1.98
N VAL A 109 -18.36 -4.09 -1.23
CA VAL A 109 -17.56 -3.57 -0.10
C VAL A 109 -16.53 -2.55 -0.60
N ILE A 110 -15.86 -2.83 -1.71
CA ILE A 110 -14.90 -1.89 -2.31
C ILE A 110 -15.60 -0.62 -2.80
N THR A 111 -16.77 -0.77 -3.43
CA THR A 111 -17.63 0.37 -3.84
C THR A 111 -17.98 1.25 -2.63
N ASP A 112 -18.40 0.65 -1.52
CA ASP A 112 -18.74 1.37 -0.29
C ASP A 112 -17.56 2.18 0.23
N ILE A 113 -16.36 1.58 0.31
CA ILE A 113 -15.15 2.26 0.77
C ILE A 113 -14.74 3.39 -0.17
N VAL A 114 -14.58 3.09 -1.45
CA VAL A 114 -14.04 4.06 -2.43
C VAL A 114 -15.01 5.22 -2.64
N SER A 115 -16.32 4.97 -2.63
CA SER A 115 -17.33 6.04 -2.81
C SER A 115 -17.37 6.99 -1.62
N ARG A 116 -17.28 6.46 -0.39
CA ARG A 116 -17.53 7.23 0.84
C ARG A 116 -16.29 7.89 1.44
N TYR A 117 -15.11 7.32 1.21
CA TYR A 117 -13.88 7.75 1.86
C TYR A 117 -12.86 8.27 0.86
N ASP A 118 -12.01 9.19 1.33
CA ASP A 118 -10.89 9.74 0.53
C ASP A 118 -9.64 8.84 0.67
N VAL A 119 -9.81 7.54 0.37
CA VAL A 119 -8.70 6.59 0.34
C VAL A 119 -7.81 6.84 -0.88
N ASP A 120 -6.51 6.66 -0.73
CA ASP A 120 -5.54 6.81 -1.84
C ASP A 120 -5.33 5.49 -2.59
N ALA A 121 -5.60 4.36 -1.94
CA ALA A 121 -5.56 3.05 -2.58
C ALA A 121 -6.43 1.99 -1.85
N ILE A 122 -6.83 0.98 -2.62
CA ILE A 122 -7.23 -0.32 -2.10
C ILE A 122 -6.01 -1.25 -2.18
N HIS A 123 -5.81 -2.06 -1.15
CA HIS A 123 -4.68 -2.97 -1.06
C HIS A 123 -5.11 -4.35 -0.60
N MET A 124 -4.55 -5.38 -1.22
CA MET A 124 -4.72 -6.77 -0.80
C MET A 124 -3.37 -7.40 -0.48
N ASP A 125 -3.39 -8.44 0.35
CA ASP A 125 -2.23 -9.30 0.63
C ASP A 125 -2.20 -10.54 -0.29
N ASP A 126 -1.65 -11.63 0.21
CA ASP A 126 -1.46 -12.89 -0.51
C ASP A 126 -2.53 -13.95 -0.20
N TYR A 127 -3.58 -13.59 0.56
CA TYR A 127 -4.65 -14.54 0.91
C TYR A 127 -5.71 -14.64 -0.20
N PHE A 128 -5.32 -15.21 -1.35
CA PHE A 128 -6.23 -15.60 -2.43
C PHE A 128 -6.88 -16.94 -2.10
N TYR A 129 -6.46 -18.05 -2.72
CA TYR A 129 -6.73 -19.34 -2.09
C TYR A 129 -5.90 -19.48 -0.81
N PRO A 130 -6.39 -20.22 0.20
CA PRO A 130 -5.66 -20.36 1.46
C PRO A 130 -4.34 -21.12 1.27
N TYR A 131 -3.42 -20.94 2.18
CA TYR A 131 -2.20 -21.72 2.22
C TYR A 131 -2.53 -23.21 2.32
N PRO A 132 -1.85 -24.07 1.54
CA PRO A 132 -2.16 -25.49 1.48
C PRO A 132 -2.01 -26.17 2.85
N ILE A 133 -2.97 -27.00 3.20
CA ILE A 133 -2.90 -27.90 4.34
C ILE A 133 -2.50 -29.28 3.82
N SER A 134 -1.43 -29.85 4.38
CA SER A 134 -0.94 -31.17 3.96
C SER A 134 -2.05 -32.21 3.97
N GLY A 135 -2.21 -32.93 2.86
CA GLY A 135 -3.23 -33.98 2.70
C GLY A 135 -4.67 -33.50 2.60
N LYS A 136 -4.91 -32.17 2.44
CA LYS A 136 -6.26 -31.63 2.24
C LYS A 136 -6.29 -30.70 1.03
N ASP A 137 -7.15 -30.98 0.05
CA ASP A 137 -7.45 -30.02 -1.01
C ASP A 137 -8.50 -29.01 -0.52
N PHE A 138 -8.54 -27.84 -1.16
CA PHE A 138 -9.60 -26.86 -0.93
C PHE A 138 -10.94 -27.44 -1.42
N PRO A 139 -12.03 -27.36 -0.63
CA PRO A 139 -13.27 -28.11 -0.90
C PRO A 139 -14.18 -27.41 -1.92
N ASP A 140 -13.68 -27.20 -3.13
CA ASP A 140 -14.40 -26.53 -4.24
C ASP A 140 -14.82 -27.49 -5.37
N ASP A 141 -14.90 -28.81 -5.11
CA ASP A 141 -15.28 -29.81 -6.12
C ASP A 141 -16.66 -29.56 -6.71
N ALA A 142 -17.64 -29.21 -5.88
CA ALA A 142 -18.99 -28.90 -6.33
C ALA A 142 -19.02 -27.66 -7.25
N SER A 143 -18.24 -26.64 -6.90
CA SER A 143 -18.11 -25.41 -7.68
C SER A 143 -17.35 -25.68 -8.98
N PHE A 144 -16.32 -26.53 -8.95
CA PHE A 144 -15.61 -26.94 -10.16
C PHE A 144 -16.52 -27.72 -11.11
N ALA A 145 -17.31 -28.66 -10.60
CA ALA A 145 -18.29 -29.39 -11.41
C ALA A 145 -19.32 -28.46 -12.08
N ARG A 146 -19.70 -27.37 -11.40
CA ARG A 146 -20.69 -26.42 -11.90
C ARG A 146 -20.10 -25.35 -12.82
N TYR A 147 -18.92 -24.83 -12.53
CA TYR A 147 -18.32 -23.66 -13.19
C TYR A 147 -17.00 -23.95 -13.91
N GLY A 148 -16.45 -25.15 -13.77
CA GLY A 148 -15.16 -25.53 -14.35
C GLY A 148 -15.20 -25.92 -15.84
N GLY A 149 -16.37 -25.82 -16.48
CA GLY A 149 -16.50 -26.14 -17.90
C GLY A 149 -15.52 -25.35 -18.77
N GLY A 150 -14.76 -26.08 -19.64
CA GLY A 150 -13.73 -25.50 -20.49
C GLY A 150 -12.31 -25.53 -19.90
N PHE A 151 -12.13 -25.93 -18.63
CA PHE A 151 -10.81 -26.11 -18.01
C PHE A 151 -10.42 -27.58 -17.96
N SER A 152 -9.19 -27.87 -18.39
CA SER A 152 -8.63 -29.24 -18.34
C SER A 152 -8.17 -29.66 -16.95
N ASN A 153 -7.92 -28.69 -16.05
CA ASN A 153 -7.51 -28.96 -14.68
C ASN A 153 -8.04 -27.89 -13.70
N LYS A 154 -8.14 -28.26 -12.45
CA LYS A 154 -8.66 -27.43 -11.37
C LYS A 154 -7.77 -26.22 -11.04
N ALA A 155 -6.44 -26.34 -11.21
CA ALA A 155 -5.51 -25.26 -10.89
C ALA A 155 -5.69 -24.06 -11.83
N ASP A 156 -5.84 -24.28 -13.13
CA ASP A 156 -6.10 -23.22 -14.11
C ASP A 156 -7.46 -22.55 -13.86
N TRP A 157 -8.46 -23.34 -13.50
CA TRP A 157 -9.77 -22.82 -13.13
C TRP A 157 -9.70 -21.96 -11.86
N ARG A 158 -9.00 -22.39 -10.83
CA ARG A 158 -8.79 -21.61 -9.60
C ARG A 158 -8.10 -20.28 -9.89
N ARG A 159 -7.04 -20.27 -10.71
CA ARG A 159 -6.39 -19.04 -11.17
C ARG A 159 -7.35 -18.12 -11.92
N SER A 160 -8.17 -18.69 -12.80
CA SER A 160 -9.19 -17.93 -13.52
C SER A 160 -10.18 -17.25 -12.58
N ASN A 161 -10.62 -17.92 -11.52
CA ASN A 161 -11.53 -17.32 -10.52
C ASN A 161 -10.91 -16.10 -9.81
N VAL A 162 -9.64 -16.21 -9.42
CA VAL A 162 -8.91 -15.08 -8.83
C VAL A 162 -8.70 -13.97 -9.85
N ASN A 163 -8.29 -14.29 -11.08
CA ASN A 163 -8.10 -13.33 -12.15
C ASN A 163 -9.38 -12.52 -12.43
N ILE A 164 -10.55 -13.17 -12.45
CA ILE A 164 -11.84 -12.52 -12.63
C ILE A 164 -12.12 -11.52 -11.50
N LEU A 165 -11.84 -11.89 -10.23
CA LEU A 165 -12.03 -10.98 -9.11
C LEU A 165 -11.11 -9.77 -9.21
N ILE A 166 -9.80 -9.97 -9.44
CA ILE A 166 -8.82 -8.88 -9.54
C ILE A 166 -9.20 -7.88 -10.63
N LYS A 167 -9.56 -8.39 -11.81
CA LYS A 167 -10.05 -7.57 -12.92
C LYS A 167 -11.29 -6.76 -12.54
N LYS A 168 -12.29 -7.41 -11.91
CA LYS A 168 -13.53 -6.73 -11.49
C LYS A 168 -13.28 -5.65 -10.43
N ILE A 169 -12.36 -5.88 -9.50
CA ILE A 169 -11.97 -4.88 -8.51
C ILE A 169 -11.35 -3.67 -9.18
N HIS A 170 -10.42 -3.90 -10.11
CA HIS A 170 -9.82 -2.82 -10.89
C HIS A 170 -10.87 -1.99 -11.60
N GLU A 171 -11.77 -2.64 -12.35
CA GLU A 171 -12.87 -1.98 -13.08
C GLU A 171 -13.75 -1.16 -12.12
N THR A 172 -14.15 -1.75 -10.98
CA THR A 172 -14.97 -1.09 -9.96
C THR A 172 -14.30 0.18 -9.41
N ILE A 173 -13.01 0.11 -9.11
CA ILE A 173 -12.28 1.28 -8.60
C ILE A 173 -12.21 2.38 -9.67
N ARG A 174 -11.88 2.03 -10.91
CA ARG A 174 -11.75 2.99 -12.02
C ARG A 174 -13.06 3.70 -12.36
N GLU A 175 -14.20 3.01 -12.26
CA GLU A 175 -15.52 3.59 -12.49
C GLU A 175 -15.89 4.63 -11.42
N ILE A 176 -15.42 4.48 -10.17
CA ILE A 176 -15.82 5.34 -9.05
C ILE A 176 -14.83 6.51 -8.89
N LYS A 177 -13.54 6.20 -8.75
CA LYS A 177 -12.46 7.18 -8.56
C LYS A 177 -11.20 6.71 -9.30
N PRO A 178 -10.96 7.18 -10.52
CA PRO A 178 -9.88 6.69 -11.37
C PRO A 178 -8.47 6.91 -10.78
N TRP A 179 -8.31 7.84 -9.84
CA TRP A 179 -7.05 8.10 -9.13
C TRP A 179 -6.76 7.15 -7.97
N VAL A 180 -7.74 6.38 -7.49
CA VAL A 180 -7.53 5.44 -6.39
C VAL A 180 -6.76 4.23 -6.91
N LYS A 181 -5.59 3.99 -6.34
CA LYS A 181 -4.69 2.90 -6.75
C LYS A 181 -5.20 1.55 -6.25
N PHE A 182 -4.86 0.50 -6.98
CA PHE A 182 -5.08 -0.88 -6.54
C PHE A 182 -3.75 -1.63 -6.47
N GLY A 183 -3.37 -2.11 -5.29
CA GLY A 183 -2.10 -2.78 -5.08
C GLY A 183 -2.21 -4.11 -4.37
N ILE A 184 -1.21 -4.95 -4.61
CA ILE A 184 -1.12 -6.30 -4.03
C ILE A 184 0.20 -6.44 -3.27
N SER A 185 0.15 -7.09 -2.09
CA SER A 185 1.33 -7.66 -1.43
C SER A 185 1.32 -9.18 -1.59
N PRO A 186 1.79 -9.71 -2.73
CA PRO A 186 1.81 -11.14 -2.95
C PRO A 186 2.83 -11.83 -2.05
N PHE A 187 2.73 -13.15 -1.90
CA PHE A 187 3.78 -13.95 -1.29
C PHE A 187 5.13 -13.70 -1.98
N GLY A 188 6.25 -13.80 -1.26
CA GLY A 188 7.56 -13.39 -1.76
C GLY A 188 8.08 -14.19 -2.96
N ILE A 189 7.60 -15.41 -3.15
CA ILE A 189 7.98 -16.28 -4.28
C ILE A 189 6.83 -16.34 -5.28
N TYR A 190 7.05 -15.89 -6.51
CA TYR A 190 6.07 -16.08 -7.59
C TYR A 190 6.02 -17.55 -8.02
N ARG A 191 7.13 -18.09 -8.50
CA ARG A 191 7.38 -19.50 -8.81
C ARG A 191 8.83 -19.85 -8.49
N ASN A 192 9.09 -21.09 -8.11
CA ASN A 192 10.44 -21.63 -7.99
C ASN A 192 11.00 -21.98 -9.38
N GLU A 193 12.31 -21.85 -9.56
CA GLU A 193 13.00 -22.27 -10.83
C GLU A 193 12.73 -23.76 -11.16
N SER A 194 12.52 -24.61 -10.16
CA SER A 194 12.14 -26.01 -10.34
C SER A 194 10.74 -26.23 -10.92
N SER A 195 9.83 -25.25 -10.73
CA SER A 195 8.45 -25.29 -11.27
C SER A 195 8.35 -24.58 -12.62
N ASP A 196 9.18 -23.56 -12.84
CA ASP A 196 9.23 -22.76 -14.06
C ASP A 196 10.66 -22.23 -14.26
N PRO A 197 11.29 -22.42 -15.42
CA PRO A 197 12.66 -21.92 -15.70
C PRO A 197 12.81 -20.39 -15.53
N LEU A 198 11.72 -19.63 -15.62
CA LEU A 198 11.70 -18.18 -15.36
C LEU A 198 11.46 -17.85 -13.89
N GLY A 199 11.27 -18.84 -13.04
CA GLY A 199 11.09 -18.69 -11.59
C GLY A 199 12.36 -18.22 -10.87
N SER A 200 12.25 -17.92 -9.60
CA SER A 200 13.38 -17.60 -8.74
C SER A 200 14.11 -18.86 -8.26
N LYS A 201 15.42 -18.73 -7.98
CA LYS A 201 16.21 -19.80 -7.35
C LYS A 201 15.83 -20.00 -5.89
N THR A 202 14.64 -20.50 -5.66
CA THR A 202 14.02 -20.70 -4.35
C THR A 202 13.40 -22.09 -4.26
N ASN A 203 13.02 -22.47 -3.06
CA ASN A 203 12.29 -23.71 -2.78
C ASN A 203 11.29 -23.46 -1.64
N GLY A 204 10.13 -22.93 -1.97
CA GLY A 204 9.07 -22.59 -1.03
C GLY A 204 7.70 -22.56 -1.69
N LEU A 205 6.70 -22.17 -0.90
CA LEU A 205 5.34 -21.92 -1.37
C LEU A 205 5.33 -20.85 -2.47
N GLN A 206 4.47 -20.98 -3.46
CA GLN A 206 4.44 -20.19 -4.67
C GLN A 206 3.09 -19.49 -4.87
N ASN A 207 3.12 -18.24 -5.34
CA ASN A 207 1.87 -17.54 -5.69
C ASN A 207 1.08 -18.29 -6.76
N TYR A 208 1.72 -18.61 -7.87
CA TYR A 208 1.06 -19.16 -9.06
C TYR A 208 0.53 -20.56 -8.83
N ASP A 209 1.35 -21.45 -8.27
CA ASP A 209 1.03 -22.88 -8.18
C ASP A 209 0.23 -23.24 -6.91
N ASP A 210 0.53 -22.57 -5.77
CA ASP A 210 -0.06 -22.95 -4.48
C ASP A 210 -1.21 -22.03 -4.04
N LEU A 211 -1.13 -20.73 -4.38
CA LEU A 211 -2.15 -19.72 -4.03
C LEU A 211 -3.04 -19.36 -5.22
N TYR A 212 -2.78 -19.94 -6.38
CA TYR A 212 -3.50 -19.69 -7.65
C TYR A 212 -3.56 -18.20 -8.02
N ALA A 213 -2.48 -17.47 -7.74
CA ALA A 213 -2.36 -16.04 -7.91
C ALA A 213 -1.35 -15.70 -9.00
N ASP A 214 -1.82 -15.33 -10.20
CA ASP A 214 -0.99 -14.94 -11.33
C ASP A 214 -0.72 -13.44 -11.30
N VAL A 215 0.10 -13.03 -10.33
CA VAL A 215 0.40 -11.60 -10.06
C VAL A 215 1.14 -10.90 -11.21
N LEU A 216 1.91 -11.64 -12.02
CA LEU A 216 2.55 -11.07 -13.20
C LEU A 216 1.53 -10.81 -14.33
N LEU A 217 0.56 -11.70 -14.51
CA LEU A 217 -0.55 -11.45 -15.44
C LEU A 217 -1.30 -10.18 -15.04
N TRP A 218 -1.63 -10.01 -13.76
CA TRP A 218 -2.37 -8.84 -13.28
C TRP A 218 -1.61 -7.53 -13.53
N ALA A 219 -0.30 -7.53 -13.30
CA ALA A 219 0.55 -6.39 -13.61
C ALA A 219 0.62 -6.10 -15.11
N ARG A 220 0.83 -7.15 -15.93
CA ARG A 220 0.90 -7.05 -17.40
C ARG A 220 -0.38 -6.54 -18.03
N GLN A 221 -1.52 -7.01 -17.51
CA GLN A 221 -2.86 -6.58 -17.96
C GLN A 221 -3.28 -5.21 -17.41
N GLY A 222 -2.49 -4.62 -16.49
CA GLY A 222 -2.83 -3.34 -15.88
C GLY A 222 -3.96 -3.41 -14.86
N TRP A 223 -4.28 -4.61 -14.34
CA TRP A 223 -5.33 -4.77 -13.32
C TRP A 223 -4.84 -4.42 -11.91
N VAL A 224 -3.53 -4.33 -11.71
CA VAL A 224 -2.92 -3.83 -10.48
C VAL A 224 -1.97 -2.68 -10.82
N ASP A 225 -1.91 -1.69 -9.93
CA ASP A 225 -1.12 -0.49 -10.12
C ASP A 225 0.26 -0.59 -9.48
N TYR A 226 0.43 -1.46 -8.48
CA TYR A 226 1.72 -1.71 -7.85
C TYR A 226 1.76 -3.05 -7.13
N ASN A 227 2.97 -3.59 -6.98
CA ASN A 227 3.22 -4.80 -6.20
C ASN A 227 4.14 -4.54 -5.01
N ILE A 228 3.88 -5.24 -3.88
CA ILE A 228 4.72 -5.23 -2.68
C ILE A 228 4.97 -6.68 -2.24
N PRO A 229 5.79 -7.47 -2.96
CA PRO A 229 6.05 -8.85 -2.57
C PRO A 229 6.59 -8.93 -1.14
N GLN A 230 6.08 -9.88 -0.36
CA GLN A 230 6.41 -10.11 1.04
C GLN A 230 7.73 -10.88 1.16
N ILE A 231 8.87 -10.21 0.95
CA ILE A 231 10.20 -10.80 1.06
C ILE A 231 10.65 -10.72 2.52
N TYR A 232 10.08 -11.59 3.36
CA TYR A 232 10.24 -11.51 4.81
C TYR A 232 11.45 -12.27 5.36
N TRP A 233 12.16 -13.02 4.52
CA TRP A 233 13.32 -13.81 4.91
C TRP A 233 14.59 -12.95 5.10
N GLU A 234 15.59 -13.54 5.70
CA GLU A 234 16.93 -12.97 5.81
C GLU A 234 17.75 -13.11 4.51
N VAL A 235 18.79 -12.30 4.39
CA VAL A 235 19.85 -12.51 3.41
C VAL A 235 20.60 -13.78 3.78
N GLY A 236 20.81 -14.67 2.82
CA GLY A 236 21.42 -15.98 3.04
C GLY A 236 20.45 -17.08 3.46
N HIS A 237 19.13 -16.84 3.45
CA HIS A 237 18.15 -17.89 3.75
C HIS A 237 18.23 -19.04 2.73
N PRO A 238 18.40 -20.32 3.15
CA PRO A 238 18.78 -21.41 2.24
C PRO A 238 17.72 -21.76 1.18
N ARG A 239 16.45 -21.41 1.43
CA ARG A 239 15.33 -21.76 0.55
C ARG A 239 14.63 -20.56 -0.10
N ALA A 240 14.84 -19.37 0.44
CA ALA A 240 14.16 -18.16 0.00
C ALA A 240 15.03 -16.93 0.30
N ASP A 241 16.26 -16.92 -0.24
CA ASP A 241 17.21 -15.83 0.02
C ASP A 241 16.66 -14.47 -0.42
N TYR A 242 16.76 -13.51 0.49
CA TYR A 242 16.27 -12.14 0.29
C TYR A 242 16.88 -11.48 -0.95
N GLU A 243 18.18 -11.59 -1.14
CA GLU A 243 18.88 -10.98 -2.28
C GLU A 243 18.42 -11.58 -3.60
N THR A 244 18.29 -12.90 -3.66
CA THR A 244 17.77 -13.63 -4.81
C THR A 244 16.38 -13.15 -5.20
N LEU A 245 15.49 -13.00 -4.22
CA LEU A 245 14.10 -12.55 -4.44
C LEU A 245 14.03 -11.08 -4.86
N VAL A 246 14.78 -10.19 -4.21
CA VAL A 246 14.83 -8.77 -4.61
C VAL A 246 15.30 -8.61 -6.05
N LYS A 247 16.36 -9.34 -6.44
CA LYS A 247 16.87 -9.35 -7.83
C LYS A 247 15.83 -9.87 -8.82
N TRP A 248 15.12 -10.93 -8.45
CA TRP A 248 14.09 -11.51 -9.31
C TRP A 248 12.92 -10.55 -9.52
N TRP A 249 12.36 -10.00 -8.44
CA TRP A 249 11.25 -9.06 -8.54
C TRP A 249 11.63 -7.77 -9.27
N ALA A 250 12.84 -7.24 -9.07
CA ALA A 250 13.32 -6.05 -9.75
C ALA A 250 13.37 -6.20 -11.29
N LYS A 251 13.52 -7.44 -11.79
CA LYS A 251 13.51 -7.77 -13.22
C LYS A 251 12.12 -8.08 -13.77
N ASN A 252 11.17 -8.44 -12.91
CA ASN A 252 9.84 -8.94 -13.30
C ASN A 252 8.72 -8.00 -12.78
N THR A 253 8.88 -6.68 -12.99
CA THR A 253 7.92 -5.68 -12.53
C THR A 253 6.70 -5.55 -13.46
N GLU A 254 6.81 -6.04 -14.70
CA GLU A 254 5.80 -5.86 -15.77
C GLU A 254 5.40 -4.38 -15.94
N ASN A 255 6.38 -3.48 -15.82
CA ASN A 255 6.21 -2.02 -15.88
C ASN A 255 5.26 -1.44 -14.84
N ARG A 256 5.14 -2.09 -13.68
CA ARG A 256 4.39 -1.58 -12.52
C ARG A 256 5.34 -1.21 -11.38
N PRO A 257 5.06 -0.14 -10.64
CA PRO A 257 5.81 0.22 -9.44
C PRO A 257 5.97 -0.96 -8.49
N LEU A 258 7.22 -1.22 -8.09
CA LEU A 258 7.60 -2.28 -7.18
C LEU A 258 8.07 -1.69 -5.84
N PHE A 259 7.57 -2.23 -4.74
CA PHE A 259 8.05 -1.92 -3.40
C PHE A 259 8.32 -3.23 -2.67
N ILE A 260 9.35 -3.27 -1.84
CA ILE A 260 9.73 -4.51 -1.15
C ILE A 260 9.06 -4.58 0.22
N GLY A 261 8.22 -5.61 0.41
CA GLY A 261 7.70 -6.00 1.73
C GLY A 261 8.80 -6.59 2.58
N GLN A 262 9.11 -5.96 3.72
CA GLN A 262 10.24 -6.32 4.57
C GLN A 262 9.81 -6.60 6.00
N SER A 263 10.24 -7.74 6.56
CA SER A 263 10.07 -8.05 7.98
C SER A 263 11.09 -7.30 8.80
N VAL A 264 10.60 -6.43 9.70
CA VAL A 264 11.43 -5.72 10.67
C VAL A 264 12.11 -6.72 11.60
N MET A 265 11.34 -7.66 12.17
CA MET A 265 11.86 -8.62 13.14
C MET A 265 12.93 -9.52 12.54
N ASN A 266 12.68 -10.13 11.37
CA ASN A 266 13.69 -10.95 10.70
C ASN A 266 14.95 -10.14 10.34
N THR A 267 14.78 -8.87 10.01
CA THR A 267 15.94 -8.01 9.67
C THR A 267 16.83 -7.74 10.88
N VAL A 268 16.24 -7.49 12.06
CA VAL A 268 17.03 -7.15 13.27
C VAL A 268 17.52 -8.38 14.03
N GLN A 269 16.89 -9.54 13.86
CA GLN A 269 17.26 -10.79 14.54
C GLN A 269 18.40 -11.53 13.85
N HIS A 270 18.71 -11.23 12.59
CA HIS A 270 19.77 -11.87 11.85
C HIS A 270 20.94 -10.91 11.64
N ALA A 271 22.13 -11.41 11.93
CA ALA A 271 23.38 -10.69 11.63
C ALA A 271 23.61 -10.61 10.11
N ASP A 272 24.32 -9.59 9.67
CA ASP A 272 24.75 -9.52 8.27
C ASP A 272 25.76 -10.67 8.00
N PRO A 273 25.63 -11.41 6.89
CA PRO A 273 26.53 -12.53 6.58
C PRO A 273 28.00 -12.16 6.49
N ASP A 274 28.33 -10.92 6.08
CA ASP A 274 29.69 -10.44 5.90
C ASP A 274 30.20 -9.66 7.12
N ASN A 275 29.29 -9.28 8.05
CA ASN A 275 29.66 -8.55 9.28
C ASN A 275 28.71 -8.88 10.44
N SER A 276 29.08 -9.86 11.24
CA SER A 276 28.26 -10.36 12.36
C SER A 276 28.02 -9.33 13.50
N SER A 277 28.69 -8.17 13.49
CA SER A 277 28.49 -7.13 14.49
C SER A 277 27.28 -6.23 14.23
N ILE A 278 26.68 -6.31 13.05
CA ILE A 278 25.51 -5.52 12.66
C ILE A 278 24.37 -6.44 12.18
N ASN A 279 23.14 -5.93 12.23
CA ASN A 279 21.99 -6.63 11.64
C ASN A 279 21.92 -6.39 10.12
N GLN A 280 20.96 -7.02 9.45
CA GLN A 280 20.85 -7.00 7.99
C GLN A 280 20.23 -5.73 7.39
N LEU A 281 19.83 -4.73 8.19
CA LEU A 281 19.17 -3.53 7.65
C LEU A 281 20.05 -2.76 6.65
N PRO A 282 21.33 -2.47 6.91
CA PRO A 282 22.18 -1.78 5.94
C PRO A 282 22.24 -2.47 4.59
N ARG A 283 22.47 -3.78 4.59
CA ARG A 283 22.55 -4.58 3.38
C ARG A 283 21.22 -4.62 2.60
N LYS A 284 20.11 -4.83 3.29
CA LYS A 284 18.78 -4.84 2.66
C LYS A 284 18.43 -3.48 2.04
N MET A 285 18.76 -2.38 2.71
CA MET A 285 18.55 -1.04 2.17
C MET A 285 19.44 -0.77 0.93
N ALA A 286 20.70 -1.20 0.98
CA ALA A 286 21.61 -1.10 -0.17
C ALA A 286 21.10 -1.90 -1.37
N LEU A 287 20.66 -3.14 -1.16
CA LEU A 287 20.10 -4.00 -2.20
C LEU A 287 18.86 -3.37 -2.87
N GLN A 288 17.94 -2.82 -2.09
CA GLN A 288 16.76 -2.16 -2.65
C GLN A 288 17.12 -0.91 -3.47
N ARG A 289 18.10 -0.13 -3.02
CA ARG A 289 18.55 1.10 -3.70
C ARG A 289 19.37 0.84 -4.96
N ALA A 290 19.92 -0.37 -5.12
CA ALA A 290 20.68 -0.74 -6.31
C ALA A 290 19.79 -0.89 -7.57
N TYR A 291 18.46 -0.98 -7.43
CA TYR A 291 17.53 -1.15 -8.54
C TYR A 291 16.59 0.05 -8.67
N GLN A 292 16.63 0.73 -9.81
CA GLN A 292 15.75 1.88 -10.09
C GLN A 292 14.26 1.49 -10.16
N THR A 293 13.97 0.24 -10.50
CA THR A 293 12.60 -0.32 -10.54
C THR A 293 11.97 -0.45 -9.15
N ILE A 294 12.76 -0.38 -8.07
CA ILE A 294 12.27 -0.45 -6.70
C ILE A 294 12.00 0.96 -6.17
N GLY A 295 10.73 1.33 -6.03
CA GLY A 295 10.30 2.63 -5.55
C GLY A 295 10.42 2.84 -4.04
N GLY A 296 10.68 1.77 -3.26
CA GLY A 296 10.82 1.85 -1.80
C GLY A 296 10.49 0.54 -1.10
N SER A 297 10.26 0.62 0.22
CA SER A 297 9.97 -0.55 1.06
C SER A 297 8.74 -0.37 1.94
N CYS A 298 8.08 -1.48 2.25
CA CYS A 298 6.96 -1.57 3.17
C CYS A 298 7.40 -2.37 4.39
N GLN A 299 7.39 -1.75 5.57
CA GLN A 299 7.88 -2.35 6.82
C GLN A 299 6.75 -3.11 7.54
N TRP A 300 7.02 -4.36 7.94
CA TRP A 300 6.07 -5.23 8.64
C TRP A 300 6.72 -5.86 9.89
N PRO A 301 6.01 -5.88 11.05
CA PRO A 301 4.81 -5.12 11.36
C PRO A 301 5.13 -3.68 11.81
N ALA A 302 4.14 -2.79 11.75
CA ALA A 302 4.30 -1.41 12.20
C ALA A 302 4.65 -1.30 13.69
N SER A 303 4.12 -2.21 14.55
CA SER A 303 4.44 -2.27 15.97
C SER A 303 5.93 -2.37 16.24
N ALA A 304 6.65 -3.23 15.51
CA ALA A 304 8.10 -3.38 15.66
C ALA A 304 8.88 -2.10 15.30
N VAL A 305 8.38 -1.31 14.35
CA VAL A 305 8.95 0.02 14.04
C VAL A 305 8.65 1.01 15.16
N ILE A 306 7.42 1.02 15.69
CA ILE A 306 6.99 1.91 16.78
C ILE A 306 7.80 1.60 18.05
N GLU A 307 7.96 0.33 18.36
CA GLU A 307 8.73 -0.17 19.52
C GLU A 307 10.26 -0.02 19.35
N ASN A 308 10.70 0.39 18.15
CA ASN A 308 12.10 0.55 17.81
C ASN A 308 12.94 -0.73 17.98
N ALA A 309 12.37 -1.88 17.57
CA ALA A 309 13.05 -3.17 17.68
C ALA A 309 14.45 -3.11 17.03
N GLY A 310 15.48 -3.51 17.78
CA GLY A 310 16.86 -3.49 17.29
C GLY A 310 17.36 -2.13 16.78
N LYS A 311 16.81 -1.01 17.28
CA LYS A 311 17.06 0.37 16.82
C LYS A 311 16.67 0.63 15.35
N TYR A 312 15.75 -0.17 14.83
CA TYR A 312 15.32 -0.10 13.42
C TYR A 312 14.76 1.27 13.01
N ARG A 313 13.84 1.81 13.83
CA ARG A 313 13.25 3.15 13.57
C ARG A 313 14.32 4.23 13.58
N ASP A 314 15.24 4.19 14.57
CA ASP A 314 16.29 5.20 14.70
C ASP A 314 17.20 5.20 13.46
N ALA A 315 17.61 4.02 12.97
CA ALA A 315 18.38 3.90 11.74
C ALA A 315 17.61 4.42 10.52
N LEU A 316 16.28 4.10 10.40
CA LEU A 316 15.48 4.66 9.32
C LEU A 316 15.46 6.20 9.34
N VAL A 317 15.25 6.81 10.51
CA VAL A 317 15.11 8.27 10.64
C VAL A 317 16.45 8.99 10.49
N GLN A 318 17.52 8.44 11.03
CA GLN A 318 18.83 9.11 11.08
C GLN A 318 19.67 8.90 9.81
N GLU A 319 19.49 7.75 9.14
CA GLU A 319 20.37 7.36 8.02
C GLU A 319 19.59 7.22 6.70
N TYR A 320 18.59 6.32 6.64
CA TYR A 320 17.98 5.90 5.37
C TYR A 320 16.86 6.81 4.89
N HIS A 321 16.11 7.44 5.80
CA HIS A 321 14.98 8.31 5.52
C HIS A 321 15.13 9.66 6.24
N LYS A 322 16.35 10.17 6.28
CA LYS A 322 16.70 11.42 6.94
C LYS A 322 15.94 12.61 6.36
N TYR A 323 15.72 12.61 5.07
CA TYR A 323 14.99 13.66 4.36
C TYR A 323 13.62 13.14 3.87
N PRO A 324 12.61 14.02 3.78
CA PRO A 324 11.35 13.68 3.13
C PRO A 324 11.60 13.22 1.71
N ALA A 325 10.73 12.33 1.19
CA ALA A 325 10.74 11.94 -0.20
C ALA A 325 9.32 11.98 -0.75
N LEU A 326 9.18 12.42 -2.00
CA LEU A 326 7.91 12.36 -2.69
C LEU A 326 7.57 10.91 -3.03
N VAL A 327 6.29 10.59 -3.06
CA VAL A 327 5.80 9.30 -3.55
C VAL A 327 6.12 9.22 -5.05
N PRO A 328 6.56 8.06 -5.56
CA PRO A 328 6.76 7.88 -6.99
C PRO A 328 5.49 8.20 -7.79
N VAL A 329 5.66 8.86 -8.92
CA VAL A 329 4.56 9.14 -9.87
C VAL A 329 4.03 7.83 -10.46
N PHE A 330 2.72 7.78 -10.71
CA PHE A 330 2.04 6.69 -11.40
C PHE A 330 1.63 7.19 -12.81
N ASP A 331 2.62 7.49 -13.64
CA ASP A 331 2.50 8.13 -14.95
C ASP A 331 1.65 7.36 -15.96
N PHE A 332 1.53 6.04 -15.80
CA PHE A 332 0.65 5.20 -16.62
C PHE A 332 -0.85 5.36 -16.26
N MET A 333 -1.17 5.95 -15.08
CA MET A 333 -2.54 6.30 -14.69
C MET A 333 -2.91 7.72 -15.14
N ASP A 334 -1.99 8.64 -14.93
CA ASP A 334 -2.01 10.03 -15.40
C ASP A 334 -0.60 10.62 -15.35
N ASN A 335 -0.25 11.40 -16.38
CA ASN A 335 1.05 12.06 -16.49
C ASN A 335 0.94 13.59 -16.63
N LYS A 336 -0.25 14.15 -16.40
CA LYS A 336 -0.53 15.58 -16.50
C LYS A 336 -0.41 16.22 -15.12
N ALA A 337 0.66 16.99 -14.92
CA ALA A 337 0.83 17.72 -13.67
C ALA A 337 -0.18 18.86 -13.52
N PRO A 338 -0.59 19.20 -12.28
CA PRO A 338 -1.44 20.35 -12.02
C PRO A 338 -0.75 21.65 -12.41
N ASP A 339 -1.53 22.72 -12.60
CA ASP A 339 -0.98 24.05 -12.78
C ASP A 339 -0.16 24.49 -11.54
N LYS A 340 0.81 25.39 -11.79
CA LYS A 340 1.62 25.98 -10.70
C LYS A 340 0.76 26.76 -9.70
N VAL A 341 1.17 26.78 -8.45
CA VAL A 341 0.58 27.65 -7.42
C VAL A 341 0.62 29.12 -7.82
N ARG A 342 -0.27 29.92 -7.27
CA ARG A 342 -0.40 31.34 -7.59
C ARG A 342 -0.21 32.22 -6.35
N LYS A 343 0.17 33.47 -6.54
CA LYS A 343 0.23 34.51 -5.49
C LYS A 343 1.03 34.10 -4.23
N VAL A 344 2.22 33.52 -4.43
CA VAL A 344 3.09 33.18 -3.28
C VAL A 344 3.55 34.44 -2.57
N LYS A 345 3.25 34.61 -1.29
CA LYS A 345 3.58 35.77 -0.48
C LYS A 345 3.93 35.45 0.95
N LYS A 346 4.81 36.25 1.56
CA LYS A 346 5.04 36.23 3.01
C LYS A 346 4.00 37.11 3.70
N VAL A 347 3.37 36.56 4.74
CA VAL A 347 2.38 37.29 5.56
C VAL A 347 2.78 37.13 7.03
N TRP A 348 2.72 38.25 7.77
CA TRP A 348 2.86 38.22 9.25
C TRP A 348 1.49 37.99 9.88
N THR A 349 1.43 37.06 10.84
CA THR A 349 0.21 36.74 11.62
C THR A 349 0.56 36.65 13.10
N ALA A 350 -0.45 36.51 13.96
CA ALA A 350 -0.24 36.27 15.38
C ALA A 350 0.63 35.01 15.66
N ASP A 351 0.59 34.03 14.77
CA ASP A 351 1.37 32.80 14.85
C ASP A 351 2.79 32.89 14.24
N GLY A 352 3.18 34.08 13.73
CA GLY A 352 4.45 34.33 13.09
C GLY A 352 4.36 34.48 11.56
N TYR A 353 5.50 34.33 10.86
CA TYR A 353 5.55 34.42 9.40
C TYR A 353 4.96 33.18 8.73
N LEU A 354 3.99 33.40 7.86
CA LEU A 354 3.48 32.40 6.95
C LEU A 354 3.94 32.66 5.50
N LEU A 355 4.39 31.61 4.82
CA LEU A 355 4.42 31.57 3.37
C LEU A 355 3.05 31.07 2.92
N PHE A 356 2.32 31.90 2.20
CA PHE A 356 0.96 31.63 1.77
C PHE A 356 0.89 31.62 0.24
N TRP A 357 0.08 30.74 -0.33
CA TRP A 357 -0.18 30.68 -1.78
C TRP A 357 -1.66 30.39 -2.06
N THR A 358 -2.06 30.67 -3.30
CA THR A 358 -3.38 30.29 -3.80
C THR A 358 -3.25 29.02 -4.64
N ALA A 359 -4.11 28.05 -4.38
CA ALA A 359 -4.20 26.82 -5.16
C ALA A 359 -4.38 27.14 -6.66
N PRO A 360 -3.82 26.33 -7.57
CA PRO A 360 -4.15 26.41 -8.99
C PRO A 360 -5.63 26.10 -9.21
N LYS A 361 -6.14 26.51 -10.36
CA LYS A 361 -7.45 26.04 -10.84
C LYS A 361 -7.25 24.66 -11.48
N ALA A 362 -8.24 23.82 -11.37
CA ALA A 362 -8.30 22.54 -12.07
C ALA A 362 -9.59 22.48 -12.88
N GLU A 363 -9.56 21.82 -14.02
CA GLU A 363 -10.72 21.59 -14.86
C GLU A 363 -11.43 20.28 -14.48
N ASP A 364 -10.66 19.32 -13.98
CA ASP A 364 -11.16 18.05 -13.45
C ASP A 364 -10.48 17.63 -12.13
N GLU A 365 -10.95 16.55 -11.53
CA GLU A 365 -10.42 16.04 -10.26
C GLU A 365 -9.04 15.38 -10.41
N MET A 366 -8.65 14.89 -11.59
CA MET A 366 -7.32 14.32 -11.84
C MET A 366 -6.24 15.40 -11.82
N ASP A 367 -6.51 16.56 -12.43
CA ASP A 367 -5.58 17.71 -12.47
C ASP A 367 -5.56 18.54 -11.18
N LYS A 368 -6.40 18.20 -10.21
CA LYS A 368 -6.57 19.00 -8.99
C LYS A 368 -5.39 18.86 -8.06
N ALA A 369 -4.77 19.99 -7.71
CA ALA A 369 -3.76 20.03 -6.67
C ALA A 369 -4.35 19.64 -5.31
N VAL A 370 -3.84 18.60 -4.69
CA VAL A 370 -4.26 18.10 -3.38
C VAL A 370 -3.19 18.21 -2.30
N GLN A 371 -1.94 18.37 -2.72
CA GLN A 371 -0.80 18.59 -1.84
C GLN A 371 0.14 19.62 -2.42
N TYR A 372 1.02 20.15 -1.56
CA TYR A 372 2.05 21.12 -1.93
C TYR A 372 3.37 20.70 -1.32
N VAL A 373 4.44 20.90 -2.07
CA VAL A 373 5.81 20.74 -1.57
C VAL A 373 6.42 22.12 -1.37
N VAL A 374 6.98 22.33 -0.21
CA VAL A 374 7.71 23.56 0.11
C VAL A 374 9.19 23.22 0.24
N TYR A 375 9.99 23.83 -0.59
CA TYR A 375 11.45 23.74 -0.56
C TYR A 375 12.04 25.02 0.00
N ARG A 376 13.21 24.90 0.65
CA ARG A 376 13.99 26.05 1.13
C ARG A 376 15.43 25.95 0.68
N PHE A 377 15.89 26.96 0.00
CA PHE A 377 17.27 27.13 -0.48
C PHE A 377 17.91 28.35 0.15
N ASP A 378 19.21 28.37 0.27
CA ASP A 378 19.94 29.60 0.60
C ASP A 378 19.73 30.64 -0.52
N ASN A 379 19.80 31.95 -0.19
CA ASN A 379 19.39 33.00 -1.12
C ASN A 379 20.15 33.01 -2.46
N LYS A 380 21.38 32.51 -2.47
CA LYS A 380 22.28 32.47 -3.66
C LYS A 380 22.40 31.08 -4.27
N GLU A 381 21.82 30.08 -3.64
CA GLU A 381 21.86 28.69 -4.07
C GLU A 381 20.98 28.46 -5.30
N ASP A 382 21.44 27.60 -6.20
CA ASP A 382 20.61 27.18 -7.34
C ASP A 382 19.47 26.28 -6.88
N VAL A 383 18.37 26.36 -7.58
CA VAL A 383 17.17 25.57 -7.25
C VAL A 383 17.30 24.18 -7.85
N ASP A 384 17.51 23.19 -7.01
CA ASP A 384 17.48 21.77 -7.34
C ASP A 384 16.33 21.10 -6.60
N LEU A 385 15.24 20.75 -7.30
CA LEU A 385 14.07 20.09 -6.72
C LEU A 385 14.27 18.58 -6.56
N GLU A 386 15.31 18.03 -7.18
CA GLU A 386 15.64 16.61 -7.05
C GLU A 386 16.37 16.29 -5.75
N ASP A 387 16.97 17.29 -5.10
CA ASP A 387 17.59 17.13 -3.78
C ASP A 387 16.54 17.21 -2.66
N PRO A 388 16.19 16.07 -2.03
CA PRO A 388 15.17 16.04 -0.99
C PRO A 388 15.58 16.73 0.31
N SER A 389 16.85 17.12 0.47
CA SER A 389 17.32 17.83 1.66
C SER A 389 16.74 19.24 1.77
N HIS A 390 16.27 19.79 0.68
CA HIS A 390 15.61 21.11 0.60
C HIS A 390 14.12 21.05 0.93
N ILE A 391 13.49 19.89 0.98
CA ILE A 391 12.07 19.76 1.33
C ILE A 391 11.87 20.07 2.81
N VAL A 392 11.19 21.17 3.11
CA VAL A 392 10.86 21.56 4.49
C VAL A 392 9.42 21.21 4.88
N ALA A 393 8.53 20.99 3.91
CA ALA A 393 7.18 20.49 4.14
C ALA A 393 6.57 19.83 2.92
N VAL A 394 5.76 18.79 3.16
CA VAL A 394 4.74 18.27 2.24
C VAL A 394 3.41 18.42 2.98
N THR A 395 2.46 19.19 2.42
CA THR A 395 1.26 19.61 3.14
C THR A 395 0.03 19.72 2.23
N ARG A 396 -1.15 19.49 2.78
CA ARG A 396 -2.44 19.81 2.11
C ARG A 396 -2.90 21.25 2.36
N ASN A 397 -2.24 21.98 3.28
CA ASN A 397 -2.54 23.40 3.53
C ASN A 397 -1.91 24.28 2.45
N ASN A 398 -2.54 25.41 2.14
CA ASN A 398 -1.98 26.45 1.25
C ASN A 398 -1.13 27.49 1.99
N PHE A 399 -0.51 27.06 3.08
CA PHE A 399 0.47 27.86 3.80
C PHE A 399 1.53 26.97 4.46
N TYR A 400 2.67 27.58 4.75
CA TYR A 400 3.75 27.00 5.54
C TYR A 400 4.20 28.02 6.59
N LYS A 401 4.30 27.60 7.85
CA LYS A 401 4.81 28.43 8.94
C LYS A 401 6.34 28.45 8.88
N MET A 402 6.89 29.59 8.55
CA MET A 402 8.34 29.77 8.45
C MET A 402 8.95 30.01 9.83
N PRO A 403 10.21 29.56 10.11
CA PRO A 403 10.93 29.92 11.31
C PRO A 403 11.19 31.44 11.35
N TYR A 404 11.31 32.02 12.54
CA TYR A 404 11.72 33.39 12.71
C TYR A 404 13.21 33.45 13.11
N GLU A 405 14.02 34.20 12.34
CA GLU A 405 15.48 34.30 12.51
C GLU A 405 15.93 35.74 12.69
N ASN A 406 15.18 36.53 13.45
CA ASN A 406 15.49 37.94 13.79
C ASN A 406 15.74 38.86 12.59
N GLY A 407 15.17 38.54 11.44
CA GLY A 407 15.29 39.35 10.22
C GLY A 407 16.71 39.38 9.61
N LYS A 408 17.56 38.39 9.89
CA LYS A 408 18.97 38.36 9.46
C LYS A 408 19.19 37.49 8.22
N THR A 409 18.54 36.34 8.19
CA THR A 409 18.80 35.33 7.17
C THR A 409 17.89 35.51 5.96
N LYS A 410 18.43 35.32 4.77
CA LYS A 410 17.68 35.40 3.50
C LYS A 410 17.62 34.00 2.88
N TYR A 411 16.41 33.55 2.57
CA TYR A 411 16.16 32.30 1.90
C TYR A 411 15.38 32.52 0.59
N ARG A 412 15.45 31.51 -0.28
CA ARG A 412 14.54 31.32 -1.40
C ARG A 412 13.62 30.14 -1.08
N TYR A 413 12.35 30.41 -0.86
CA TYR A 413 11.34 29.35 -0.80
C TYR A 413 10.79 29.06 -2.18
N VAL A 414 10.56 27.79 -2.47
CA VAL A 414 9.99 27.31 -3.72
C VAL A 414 8.79 26.45 -3.35
N VAL A 415 7.66 26.66 -4.06
CA VAL A 415 6.43 25.91 -3.82
C VAL A 415 6.00 25.26 -5.13
N THR A 416 5.69 23.99 -5.06
CA THR A 416 5.05 23.21 -6.14
C THR A 416 3.72 22.65 -5.66
N ALA A 417 2.90 22.19 -6.57
CA ALA A 417 1.65 21.50 -6.30
C ALA A 417 1.73 20.06 -6.80
N LEU A 418 1.13 19.14 -6.08
CA LEU A 418 0.98 17.74 -6.45
C LEU A 418 -0.50 17.41 -6.61
N ASP A 419 -0.84 16.64 -7.65
CA ASP A 419 -2.13 15.98 -7.77
C ASP A 419 -2.22 14.69 -6.93
N ARG A 420 -3.29 13.92 -7.11
CA ARG A 420 -3.52 12.65 -6.39
C ARG A 420 -2.57 11.51 -6.80
N LEU A 421 -1.93 11.62 -7.97
CA LEU A 421 -0.96 10.64 -8.49
C LEU A 421 0.49 11.13 -8.38
N HIS A 422 0.69 12.26 -7.66
CA HIS A 422 1.97 12.87 -7.35
C HIS A 422 2.71 13.49 -8.55
N ASN A 423 1.99 13.81 -9.64
CA ASN A 423 2.55 14.65 -10.69
C ASN A 423 2.85 16.02 -10.11
N GLU A 424 4.09 16.49 -10.25
CA GLU A 424 4.56 17.72 -9.66
C GLU A 424 4.51 18.89 -10.65
N SER A 425 3.87 19.97 -10.26
CA SER A 425 3.70 21.18 -11.07
C SER A 425 5.03 21.91 -11.29
N LYS A 426 5.03 22.85 -12.24
CA LYS A 426 6.07 23.87 -12.31
C LYS A 426 6.14 24.65 -10.99
N SER A 427 7.34 25.02 -10.59
CA SER A 427 7.62 25.70 -9.34
C SER A 427 7.34 27.21 -9.36
N VAL A 428 7.05 27.78 -8.19
CA VAL A 428 6.99 29.20 -7.97
C VAL A 428 7.87 29.58 -6.79
N SER A 429 8.79 30.53 -6.98
CA SER A 429 9.75 30.92 -5.95
C SER A 429 9.43 32.27 -5.31
N LYS A 430 9.81 32.42 -4.02
CA LYS A 430 9.73 33.67 -3.26
C LYS A 430 10.97 33.85 -2.41
N LYS A 431 11.69 34.98 -2.61
CA LYS A 431 12.75 35.38 -1.68
C LYS A 431 12.14 35.97 -0.43
N VAL A 432 12.63 35.51 0.73
CA VAL A 432 12.14 35.90 2.04
C VAL A 432 13.32 36.23 2.94
N LYS A 433 13.17 37.24 3.77
CA LYS A 433 14.10 37.60 4.86
C LYS A 433 13.38 37.25 6.18
N LEU A 434 13.96 36.36 6.98
CA LEU A 434 13.41 35.84 8.25
C LEU A 434 14.19 36.33 9.46
#